data_10e023e7ec636160547691a59a6bd8c5
#
_entry.id   10e023e7ec636160547691a59a6bd8c5
#
_cell.length_a   1.000
_cell.length_b   1.000
_cell.length_c   1.000
_cell.angle_alpha   90.00
_cell.angle_beta   90.00
_cell.angle_gamma   90.00
#
_symmetry.space_group_name_H-M   'P 1'
#
loop_
_entity.id
_entity.type
_entity.pdbx_description
1 polymer ?
#
loop_
_entity_poly.entity_id
_entity_poly.type
_entity_poly.pdbx_seq_one_letter_code
_entity_poly.pdbx_strand_id
1 'polypeptide(L)'
;MYKRQLRDLGPIIRRQPAVFAVYLVLRLIVIGTLVSSIIRQEYESAFICLLVLVLFMLPFFIQQNFGIELPSTLEIIILLFIFAAEILGELGCYFITYPHWDSMLHTTTGFLCAATGFALIDILNRNSRIKFQLSPVYVALAAFCFSMTVGVLWEFFEFGMDRVFHMDMQKDTIVHSVTSVMLDPTNSNIPVTIDDITSVAVNLSLIHISEPTRLQLIS
;
A
#
# COMPACT_ATOMS: atom_id res chain seq x y z
N MET A 1 -25.47 -25.69 6.81
CA MET A 1 -24.39 -24.97 6.11
C MET A 1 -23.12 -24.84 6.99
N TYR A 2 -23.20 -24.33 8.19
CA TYR A 2 -22.08 -24.09 9.12
C TYR A 2 -21.25 -25.34 9.51
N LYS A 3 -21.90 -26.49 9.75
CA LYS A 3 -21.23 -27.75 10.11
C LYS A 3 -20.40 -28.36 8.96
N ARG A 4 -20.66 -28.02 7.71
CA ARG A 4 -19.88 -28.48 6.55
C ARG A 4 -18.58 -27.70 6.42
N GLN A 5 -18.60 -26.37 6.65
CA GLN A 5 -17.43 -25.52 6.65
C GLN A 5 -16.41 -25.88 7.75
N LEU A 6 -16.88 -26.21 8.96
CA LEU A 6 -15.98 -26.61 10.07
C LEU A 6 -15.31 -27.98 9.83
N ARG A 7 -15.93 -28.86 9.03
CA ARG A 7 -15.38 -30.18 8.70
C ARG A 7 -14.29 -30.12 7.64
N ASP A 8 -14.30 -29.08 6.83
CA ASP A 8 -13.33 -28.86 5.76
C ASP A 8 -12.08 -28.09 6.22
N LEU A 9 -12.10 -27.50 7.41
CA LEU A 9 -10.93 -26.84 8.02
C LEU A 9 -9.80 -27.84 8.39
N GLY A 10 -10.14 -29.03 8.82
CA GLY A 10 -9.16 -30.04 9.22
C GLY A 10 -8.16 -30.44 8.12
N PRO A 11 -8.61 -30.68 6.88
CA PRO A 11 -7.71 -30.93 5.75
C PRO A 11 -6.83 -29.74 5.37
N ILE A 12 -7.36 -28.51 5.46
CA ILE A 12 -6.64 -27.25 5.14
C ILE A 12 -5.51 -27.04 6.15
N ILE A 13 -5.80 -27.16 7.44
CA ILE A 13 -4.81 -27.03 8.52
C ILE A 13 -3.68 -28.04 8.34
N ARG A 14 -3.99 -29.26 7.92
CA ARG A 14 -2.97 -30.30 7.70
C ARG A 14 -2.11 -30.07 6.45
N ARG A 15 -2.66 -29.39 5.43
CA ARG A 15 -1.93 -29.12 4.18
C ARG A 15 -0.95 -27.93 4.31
N GLN A 16 -1.32 -26.89 5.07
CA GLN A 16 -0.53 -25.67 5.18
C GLN A 16 -0.51 -25.14 6.63
N PRO A 17 0.14 -25.86 7.55
CA PRO A 17 0.12 -25.51 8.98
C PRO A 17 0.77 -24.15 9.28
N ALA A 18 1.79 -23.74 8.51
CA ALA A 18 2.47 -22.47 8.68
C ALA A 18 1.55 -21.28 8.32
N VAL A 19 0.84 -21.36 7.20
CA VAL A 19 -0.13 -20.32 6.78
C VAL A 19 -1.22 -20.18 7.84
N PHE A 20 -1.77 -21.31 8.29
CA PHE A 20 -2.80 -21.31 9.34
C PHE A 20 -2.31 -20.67 10.64
N ALA A 21 -1.07 -21.00 11.08
CA ALA A 21 -0.49 -20.42 12.28
C ALA A 21 -0.32 -18.90 12.17
N VAL A 22 0.22 -18.41 11.04
CA VAL A 22 0.36 -16.97 10.78
C VAL A 22 -1.01 -16.29 10.78
N TYR A 23 -1.98 -16.87 10.08
CA TYR A 23 -3.35 -16.37 10.04
C TYR A 23 -3.97 -16.23 11.43
N LEU A 24 -3.80 -17.28 12.26
CA LEU A 24 -4.36 -17.29 13.60
C LEU A 24 -3.70 -16.25 14.50
N VAL A 25 -2.35 -16.18 14.49
CA VAL A 25 -1.60 -15.24 15.31
C VAL A 25 -1.93 -13.81 14.96
N LEU A 26 -1.88 -13.45 13.66
CA LEU A 26 -2.18 -12.10 13.21
C LEU A 26 -3.62 -11.70 13.54
N ARG A 27 -4.59 -12.58 13.34
CA ARG A 27 -6.00 -12.32 13.71
C ARG A 27 -6.18 -12.11 15.21
N LEU A 28 -5.53 -12.91 16.04
CA LEU A 28 -5.62 -12.73 17.49
C LEU A 28 -5.04 -11.38 17.94
N ILE A 29 -3.92 -10.95 17.34
CA ILE A 29 -3.34 -9.63 17.61
C ILE A 29 -4.32 -8.52 17.20
N VAL A 30 -4.85 -8.57 15.97
CA VAL A 30 -5.79 -7.55 15.46
C VAL A 30 -7.08 -7.50 16.28
N ILE A 31 -7.64 -8.66 16.67
CA ILE A 31 -8.82 -8.72 17.53
C ILE A 31 -8.51 -8.11 18.92
N GLY A 32 -7.34 -8.41 19.50
CA GLY A 32 -6.91 -7.84 20.76
C GLY A 32 -6.79 -6.31 20.68
N THR A 33 -6.20 -5.80 19.60
CA THR A 33 -6.10 -4.36 19.32
C THR A 33 -7.49 -3.74 19.14
N LEU A 34 -8.38 -4.38 18.38
CA LEU A 34 -9.76 -3.94 18.18
C LEU A 34 -10.51 -3.78 19.50
N VAL A 35 -10.44 -4.79 20.37
CA VAL A 35 -11.08 -4.74 21.69
C VAL A 35 -10.50 -3.60 22.53
N SER A 36 -9.16 -3.44 22.52
CA SER A 36 -8.50 -2.33 23.21
C SER A 36 -8.97 -0.97 22.70
N SER A 37 -9.03 -0.79 21.37
CA SER A 37 -9.47 0.46 20.74
C SER A 37 -10.93 0.80 21.06
N ILE A 38 -11.81 -0.20 21.09
CA ILE A 38 -13.22 -0.01 21.50
C ILE A 38 -13.31 0.44 22.96
N ILE A 39 -12.54 -0.18 23.86
CA ILE A 39 -12.53 0.18 25.30
C ILE A 39 -12.01 1.61 25.49
N ARG A 40 -11.03 2.03 24.68
CA ARG A 40 -10.46 3.38 24.70
C ARG A 40 -11.29 4.41 23.94
N GLN A 41 -12.36 3.98 23.26
CA GLN A 41 -13.20 4.82 22.38
C GLN A 41 -12.43 5.45 21.20
N GLU A 42 -11.37 4.79 20.74
CA GLU A 42 -10.57 5.14 19.57
C GLU A 42 -11.21 4.54 18.33
N TYR A 43 -12.28 5.18 17.83
CA TYR A 43 -13.11 4.61 16.74
C TYR A 43 -12.39 4.49 15.41
N GLU A 44 -11.43 5.38 15.12
CA GLU A 44 -10.58 5.31 13.91
C GLU A 44 -9.72 4.05 13.94
N SER A 45 -9.02 3.80 15.04
CA SER A 45 -8.22 2.59 15.24
C SER A 45 -9.07 1.32 15.17
N ALA A 46 -10.30 1.36 15.73
CA ALA A 46 -11.23 0.24 15.64
C ALA A 46 -11.67 -0.03 14.19
N PHE A 47 -11.92 1.02 13.41
CA PHE A 47 -12.26 0.90 11.99
C PHE A 47 -11.10 0.26 11.19
N ILE A 48 -9.85 0.68 11.39
CA ILE A 48 -8.68 0.09 10.75
C ILE A 48 -8.56 -1.40 11.10
N CYS A 49 -8.74 -1.77 12.38
CA CYS A 49 -8.73 -3.17 12.77
C CYS A 49 -9.80 -4.01 12.07
N LEU A 50 -11.02 -3.48 11.90
CA LEU A 50 -12.09 -4.14 11.16
C LEU A 50 -11.72 -4.29 9.68
N LEU A 51 -11.17 -3.24 9.07
CA LEU A 51 -10.69 -3.27 7.69
C LEU A 51 -9.64 -4.37 7.49
N VAL A 52 -8.64 -4.45 8.39
CA VAL A 52 -7.60 -5.50 8.35
C VAL A 52 -8.18 -6.90 8.44
N LEU A 53 -9.17 -7.13 9.32
CA LEU A 53 -9.84 -8.43 9.42
C LEU A 53 -10.55 -8.82 8.11
N VAL A 54 -11.10 -7.84 7.40
CA VAL A 54 -11.69 -8.05 6.05
C VAL A 54 -10.60 -8.31 5.02
N LEU A 55 -9.53 -7.52 5.01
CA LEU A 55 -8.40 -7.68 4.08
C LEU A 55 -7.70 -9.03 4.25
N PHE A 56 -7.65 -9.58 5.47
CA PHE A 56 -7.15 -10.93 5.70
C PHE A 56 -7.98 -12.03 5.03
N MET A 57 -9.15 -11.73 4.50
CA MET A 57 -9.92 -12.67 3.67
C MET A 57 -9.54 -12.58 2.18
N LEU A 58 -8.74 -11.60 1.80
CA LEU A 58 -8.37 -11.36 0.39
C LEU A 58 -7.71 -12.57 -0.29
N PRO A 59 -6.70 -13.25 0.29
CA PRO A 59 -6.09 -14.43 -0.32
C PRO A 59 -7.12 -15.54 -0.60
N PHE A 60 -8.00 -15.81 0.35
CA PHE A 60 -9.08 -16.78 0.19
C PHE A 60 -10.07 -16.38 -0.93
N PHE A 61 -10.45 -15.11 -0.98
CA PHE A 61 -11.33 -14.57 -2.02
C PHE A 61 -10.72 -14.71 -3.41
N ILE A 62 -9.42 -14.41 -3.56
CA ILE A 62 -8.68 -14.57 -4.82
C ILE A 62 -8.68 -16.04 -5.25
N GLN A 63 -8.32 -16.96 -4.36
CA GLN A 63 -8.29 -18.39 -4.68
C GLN A 63 -9.65 -18.90 -5.12
N GLN A 64 -10.72 -18.50 -4.43
CA GLN A 64 -12.06 -19.00 -4.69
C GLN A 64 -12.68 -18.45 -5.99
N ASN A 65 -12.50 -17.17 -6.27
CA ASN A 65 -13.16 -16.52 -7.42
C ASN A 65 -12.37 -16.66 -8.73
N PHE A 66 -11.05 -16.67 -8.63
CA PHE A 66 -10.18 -16.74 -9.82
C PHE A 66 -9.65 -18.17 -10.08
N GLY A 67 -9.90 -19.12 -9.16
CA GLY A 67 -9.39 -20.48 -9.30
C GLY A 67 -7.86 -20.59 -9.30
N ILE A 68 -7.18 -19.62 -8.69
CA ILE A 68 -5.72 -19.54 -8.64
C ILE A 68 -5.27 -20.08 -7.28
N GLU A 69 -4.45 -21.14 -7.28
CA GLU A 69 -3.81 -21.61 -6.06
C GLU A 69 -2.61 -20.73 -5.73
N LEU A 70 -2.71 -19.94 -4.64
CA LEU A 70 -1.60 -19.13 -4.16
C LEU A 70 -0.58 -20.02 -3.46
N PRO A 71 0.72 -19.90 -3.78
CA PRO A 71 1.78 -20.53 -3.00
C PRO A 71 1.72 -20.07 -1.53
N SER A 72 1.93 -20.99 -0.59
CA SER A 72 1.87 -20.69 0.85
C SER A 72 2.77 -19.53 1.28
N THR A 73 3.96 -19.43 0.68
CA THR A 73 4.87 -18.31 0.93
C THR A 73 4.29 -16.97 0.52
N LEU A 74 3.65 -16.90 -0.66
CA LEU A 74 3.04 -15.67 -1.15
C LEU A 74 1.85 -15.25 -0.27
N GLU A 75 1.04 -16.22 0.16
CA GLU A 75 -0.08 -15.97 1.07
C GLU A 75 0.39 -15.39 2.41
N ILE A 76 1.47 -15.95 2.99
CA ILE A 76 2.08 -15.41 4.21
C ILE A 76 2.61 -13.99 3.99
N ILE A 77 3.28 -13.73 2.87
CA ILE A 77 3.80 -12.39 2.55
C ILE A 77 2.66 -11.37 2.46
N ILE A 78 1.55 -11.70 1.80
CA ILE A 78 0.37 -10.83 1.69
C ILE A 78 -0.20 -10.52 3.08
N LEU A 79 -0.35 -11.52 3.94
CA LEU A 79 -0.88 -11.32 5.29
C LEU A 79 0.03 -10.44 6.16
N LEU A 80 1.35 -10.70 6.10
CA LEU A 80 2.33 -9.90 6.82
C LEU A 80 2.39 -8.47 6.27
N PHE A 81 2.25 -8.31 4.96
CA PHE A 81 2.20 -6.98 4.32
C PHE A 81 1.00 -6.17 4.80
N ILE A 82 -0.21 -6.74 4.77
CA ILE A 82 -1.42 -6.07 5.26
C ILE A 82 -1.26 -5.67 6.74
N PHE A 83 -0.72 -6.58 7.56
CA PHE A 83 -0.47 -6.30 8.97
C PHE A 83 0.57 -5.19 9.17
N ALA A 84 1.65 -5.22 8.39
CA ALA A 84 2.70 -4.22 8.45
C ALA A 84 2.22 -2.83 8.01
N ALA A 85 1.41 -2.75 6.96
CA ALA A 85 0.88 -1.48 6.46
C ALA A 85 -0.10 -0.86 7.46
N GLU A 86 -1.12 -1.60 7.86
CA GLU A 86 -2.25 -1.05 8.60
C GLU A 86 -2.01 -1.03 10.11
N ILE A 87 -1.52 -2.14 10.69
CA ILE A 87 -1.37 -2.23 12.15
C ILE A 87 -0.07 -1.60 12.62
N LEU A 88 1.07 -1.93 11.99
CA LEU A 88 2.33 -1.33 12.38
C LEU A 88 2.48 0.08 11.79
N GLY A 89 2.13 0.26 10.51
CA GLY A 89 2.25 1.53 9.80
C GLY A 89 1.37 2.61 10.41
N GLU A 90 0.06 2.43 10.38
CA GLU A 90 -0.91 3.41 10.83
C GLU A 90 -1.07 3.40 12.37
N LEU A 91 -1.52 2.30 12.97
CA LEU A 91 -1.77 2.27 14.42
C LEU A 91 -0.48 2.33 15.24
N GLY A 92 0.59 1.67 14.77
CA GLY A 92 1.90 1.67 15.42
C GLY A 92 2.74 2.91 15.14
N CYS A 93 2.27 3.84 14.29
CA CYS A 93 2.96 5.05 13.87
C CYS A 93 4.34 4.78 13.22
N TYR A 94 4.52 3.62 12.56
CA TYR A 94 5.79 3.27 11.94
C TYR A 94 6.11 4.13 10.74
N PHE A 95 5.12 4.65 10.02
CA PHE A 95 5.32 5.63 8.95
C PHE A 95 6.03 6.89 9.44
N ILE A 96 5.81 7.29 10.71
CA ILE A 96 6.43 8.47 11.31
C ILE A 96 7.74 8.12 12.01
N THR A 97 7.79 6.97 12.69
CA THR A 97 8.91 6.58 13.54
C THR A 97 10.11 6.05 12.73
N TYR A 98 9.85 5.37 11.61
CA TYR A 98 10.88 4.73 10.80
C TYR A 98 10.92 5.33 9.40
N PRO A 99 11.95 6.14 9.04
CA PRO A 99 11.98 6.97 7.83
C PRO A 99 11.93 6.19 6.51
N HIS A 100 12.15 4.87 6.52
CA HIS A 100 12.12 4.03 5.31
C HIS A 100 10.98 3.00 5.34
N TRP A 101 10.05 3.11 6.28
CA TRP A 101 8.94 2.16 6.41
C TRP A 101 8.07 2.16 5.18
N ASP A 102 7.67 3.33 4.74
CA ASP A 102 6.87 3.55 3.54
C ASP A 102 7.57 3.00 2.28
N SER A 103 8.82 3.38 2.04
CA SER A 103 9.60 2.89 0.90
C SER A 103 9.75 1.36 0.89
N MET A 104 9.83 0.72 2.07
CA MET A 104 9.89 -0.73 2.20
C MET A 104 8.55 -1.36 1.77
N LEU A 105 7.42 -0.78 2.18
CA LEU A 105 6.10 -1.25 1.81
C LEU A 105 5.84 -1.07 0.31
N HIS A 106 6.15 0.10 -0.26
CA HIS A 106 6.05 0.35 -1.71
C HIS A 106 6.91 -0.62 -2.52
N THR A 107 8.14 -0.89 -2.09
CA THR A 107 9.02 -1.87 -2.73
C THR A 107 8.40 -3.27 -2.69
N THR A 108 7.88 -3.69 -1.54
CA THR A 108 7.23 -4.99 -1.36
C THR A 108 5.99 -5.11 -2.25
N THR A 109 5.15 -4.07 -2.30
CA THR A 109 3.98 -3.99 -3.20
C THR A 109 4.41 -4.11 -4.66
N GLY A 110 5.47 -3.42 -5.07
CA GLY A 110 6.03 -3.52 -6.42
C GLY A 110 6.38 -4.96 -6.81
N PHE A 111 7.05 -5.71 -5.93
CA PHE A 111 7.36 -7.13 -6.15
C PHE A 111 6.10 -8.00 -6.20
N LEU A 112 5.13 -7.79 -5.31
CA LEU A 112 3.86 -8.53 -5.30
C LEU A 112 3.06 -8.29 -6.58
N CYS A 113 3.00 -7.04 -7.04
CA CYS A 113 2.32 -6.67 -8.28
C CYS A 113 3.04 -7.25 -9.50
N ALA A 114 4.38 -7.23 -9.54
CA ALA A 114 5.15 -7.84 -10.62
C ALA A 114 4.93 -9.36 -10.68
N ALA A 115 4.94 -10.04 -9.53
CA ALA A 115 4.65 -11.47 -9.45
C ALA A 115 3.22 -11.79 -9.92
N THR A 116 2.25 -10.96 -9.57
CA THR A 116 0.86 -11.06 -10.03
C THR A 116 0.76 -10.87 -11.54
N GLY A 117 1.41 -9.83 -12.09
CA GLY A 117 1.47 -9.58 -13.53
C GLY A 117 2.09 -10.75 -14.29
N PHE A 118 3.19 -11.30 -13.77
CA PHE A 118 3.82 -12.49 -14.32
C PHE A 118 2.86 -13.69 -14.34
N ALA A 119 2.20 -13.97 -13.21
CA ALA A 119 1.25 -15.09 -13.10
C ALA A 119 0.06 -14.94 -14.07
N LEU A 120 -0.49 -13.73 -14.22
CA LEU A 120 -1.57 -13.46 -15.16
C LEU A 120 -1.15 -13.75 -16.60
N ILE A 121 0.05 -13.33 -17.00
CA ILE A 121 0.56 -13.58 -18.34
C ILE A 121 0.83 -15.08 -18.56
N ASP A 122 1.38 -15.77 -17.55
CA ASP A 122 1.62 -17.21 -17.63
C ASP A 122 0.30 -17.99 -17.82
N ILE A 123 -0.75 -17.62 -17.11
CA ILE A 123 -2.10 -18.19 -17.27
C ILE A 123 -2.63 -17.95 -18.69
N LEU A 124 -2.49 -16.73 -19.22
CA LEU A 124 -2.91 -16.40 -20.57
C LEU A 124 -2.09 -17.18 -21.62
N ASN A 125 -0.79 -17.31 -21.39
CA ASN A 125 0.12 -18.01 -22.30
C ASN A 125 -0.12 -19.53 -22.34
N ARG A 126 -0.62 -20.13 -21.27
CA ARG A 126 -1.01 -21.56 -21.20
C ARG A 126 -2.36 -21.86 -21.86
N ASN A 127 -3.14 -20.83 -22.20
CA ASN A 127 -4.45 -21.03 -22.81
C ASN A 127 -4.30 -21.44 -24.26
N SER A 128 -4.72 -22.69 -24.58
CA SER A 128 -4.60 -23.28 -25.93
C SER A 128 -5.36 -22.52 -27.04
N ARG A 129 -6.27 -21.60 -26.67
CA ARG A 129 -7.00 -20.75 -27.63
C ARG A 129 -6.17 -19.54 -28.09
N ILE A 130 -5.15 -19.16 -27.33
CA ILE A 130 -4.28 -18.02 -27.61
C ILE A 130 -2.94 -18.58 -28.05
N LYS A 131 -2.66 -18.57 -29.36
CA LYS A 131 -1.41 -19.10 -29.93
C LYS A 131 -0.20 -18.13 -29.81
N PHE A 132 -0.12 -17.37 -28.73
CA PHE A 132 1.03 -16.49 -28.49
C PHE A 132 2.02 -17.18 -27.56
N GLN A 133 3.20 -17.52 -28.09
CA GLN A 133 4.36 -17.86 -27.27
C GLN A 133 5.14 -16.57 -27.02
N LEU A 134 4.90 -15.95 -25.86
CA LEU A 134 5.60 -14.74 -25.45
C LEU A 134 7.02 -15.09 -25.02
N SER A 135 7.99 -14.31 -25.46
CA SER A 135 9.37 -14.48 -25.02
C SER A 135 9.51 -14.14 -23.52
N PRO A 136 10.47 -14.73 -22.79
CA PRO A 136 10.69 -14.42 -21.37
C PRO A 136 10.93 -12.93 -21.10
N VAL A 137 11.60 -12.25 -22.03
CA VAL A 137 11.87 -10.79 -21.94
C VAL A 137 10.56 -10.00 -22.04
N TYR A 138 9.66 -10.38 -22.94
CA TYR A 138 8.37 -9.72 -23.06
C TYR A 138 7.51 -9.94 -21.80
N VAL A 139 7.52 -11.15 -21.26
CA VAL A 139 6.79 -11.46 -20.00
C VAL A 139 7.32 -10.62 -18.84
N ALA A 140 8.65 -10.51 -18.71
CA ALA A 140 9.27 -9.66 -17.69
C ALA A 140 8.91 -8.19 -17.85
N LEU A 141 8.96 -7.66 -19.08
CA LEU A 141 8.57 -6.29 -19.38
C LEU A 141 7.10 -6.02 -19.06
N ALA A 142 6.22 -6.93 -19.45
CA ALA A 142 4.79 -6.79 -19.18
C ALA A 142 4.46 -6.87 -17.67
N ALA A 143 5.14 -7.75 -16.92
CA ALA A 143 5.04 -7.81 -15.47
C ALA A 143 5.52 -6.51 -14.81
N PHE A 144 6.63 -5.94 -15.30
CA PHE A 144 7.12 -4.64 -14.86
C PHE A 144 6.10 -3.52 -15.15
N CYS A 145 5.58 -3.44 -16.38
CA CYS A 145 4.58 -2.44 -16.75
C CYS A 145 3.30 -2.57 -15.90
N PHE A 146 2.87 -3.79 -15.61
CA PHE A 146 1.72 -4.04 -14.72
C PHE A 146 1.98 -3.49 -13.32
N SER A 147 3.14 -3.81 -12.73
CA SER A 147 3.53 -3.31 -11.41
C SER A 147 3.60 -1.78 -11.38
N MET A 148 4.23 -1.17 -12.37
CA MET A 148 4.32 0.29 -12.49
C MET A 148 2.94 0.94 -12.61
N THR A 149 2.04 0.33 -13.40
CA THR A 149 0.68 0.86 -13.55
C THR A 149 -0.09 0.84 -12.24
N VAL A 150 0.00 -0.27 -11.49
CA VAL A 150 -0.66 -0.38 -10.18
C VAL A 150 -0.07 0.63 -9.20
N GLY A 151 1.26 0.79 -9.16
CA GLY A 151 1.93 1.78 -8.32
C GLY A 151 1.48 3.21 -8.62
N VAL A 152 1.47 3.61 -9.90
CA VAL A 152 1.01 4.96 -10.30
C VAL A 152 -0.47 5.19 -9.98
N LEU A 153 -1.32 4.18 -10.16
CA LEU A 153 -2.74 4.29 -9.78
C LEU A 153 -2.91 4.45 -8.27
N TRP A 154 -2.04 3.80 -7.47
CA TRP A 154 -2.02 3.96 -6.03
C TRP A 154 -1.62 5.37 -5.62
N GLU A 155 -0.56 5.94 -6.20
CA GLU A 155 -0.16 7.34 -5.97
C GLU A 155 -1.29 8.33 -6.32
N PHE A 156 -2.02 8.09 -7.42
CA PHE A 156 -3.18 8.92 -7.75
C PHE A 156 -4.31 8.79 -6.72
N PHE A 157 -4.48 7.60 -6.16
CA PHE A 157 -5.45 7.39 -5.10
C PHE A 157 -5.04 8.14 -3.83
N GLU A 158 -3.79 8.01 -3.37
CA GLU A 158 -3.26 8.73 -2.21
C GLU A 158 -3.38 10.24 -2.38
N PHE A 159 -2.92 10.77 -3.52
CA PHE A 159 -3.08 12.18 -3.85
C PHE A 159 -4.55 12.63 -3.83
N GLY A 160 -5.45 11.82 -4.36
CA GLY A 160 -6.88 12.10 -4.33
C GLY A 160 -7.45 12.14 -2.92
N MET A 161 -7.06 11.21 -2.07
CA MET A 161 -7.49 11.16 -0.66
C MET A 161 -6.99 12.39 0.12
N ASP A 162 -5.73 12.78 -0.09
CA ASP A 162 -5.15 13.95 0.56
C ASP A 162 -5.85 15.24 0.14
N ARG A 163 -6.17 15.37 -1.17
CA ARG A 163 -6.84 16.56 -1.71
C ARG A 163 -8.31 16.68 -1.38
N VAL A 164 -9.05 15.56 -1.38
CA VAL A 164 -10.51 15.57 -1.23
C VAL A 164 -10.91 15.41 0.24
N PHE A 165 -10.22 14.54 0.96
CA PHE A 165 -10.57 14.20 2.36
C PHE A 165 -9.63 14.82 3.39
N HIS A 166 -8.63 15.62 2.95
CA HIS A 166 -7.63 16.27 3.80
C HIS A 166 -6.89 15.26 4.69
N MET A 167 -6.55 14.12 4.11
CA MET A 167 -5.71 13.10 4.73
C MET A 167 -4.24 13.41 4.45
N ASP A 168 -3.33 12.61 4.96
CA ASP A 168 -1.89 12.67 4.72
C ASP A 168 -1.40 11.24 4.41
N MET A 169 -1.84 10.72 3.24
CA MET A 169 -1.48 9.37 2.81
C MET A 169 -0.10 9.33 2.14
N GLN A 170 0.27 10.40 1.41
CA GLN A 170 1.56 10.48 0.72
C GLN A 170 2.73 10.73 1.70
N LYS A 171 2.46 11.17 2.95
CA LYS A 171 3.46 11.41 4.01
C LYS A 171 4.62 12.33 3.56
N ASP A 172 4.34 13.30 2.71
CA ASP A 172 5.32 14.19 2.07
C ASP A 172 5.68 15.37 2.99
N THR A 173 6.57 15.16 3.94
CA THR A 173 6.80 16.12 5.01
C THR A 173 8.15 16.86 4.98
N ILE A 174 9.13 16.43 4.18
CA ILE A 174 10.49 17.01 4.27
C ILE A 174 10.94 17.55 2.93
N VAL A 175 11.07 18.89 2.86
CA VAL A 175 11.65 19.59 1.71
C VAL A 175 13.05 20.06 2.08
N HIS A 176 14.08 19.42 1.53
CA HIS A 176 15.48 19.80 1.74
C HIS A 176 15.98 20.81 0.70
N SER A 177 15.43 20.76 -0.50
CA SER A 177 15.73 21.70 -1.58
C SER A 177 14.50 21.96 -2.44
N VAL A 178 14.42 23.13 -3.02
CA VAL A 178 13.39 23.51 -4.01
C VAL A 178 14.09 24.07 -5.23
N THR A 179 13.81 23.49 -6.41
CA THR A 179 14.24 24.04 -7.69
C THR A 179 13.02 24.43 -8.50
N SER A 180 12.90 25.68 -8.86
CA SER A 180 11.78 26.15 -9.66
C SER A 180 12.15 27.36 -10.53
N VAL A 181 11.60 27.40 -11.73
CA VAL A 181 11.67 28.58 -12.60
C VAL A 181 10.78 29.72 -12.10
N MET A 182 9.81 29.41 -11.24
CA MET A 182 8.93 30.42 -10.63
C MET A 182 9.65 31.26 -9.57
N LEU A 183 10.84 30.87 -9.16
CA LEU A 183 11.73 31.61 -8.25
C LEU A 183 12.64 32.60 -9.01
N ASP A 184 12.67 32.55 -10.34
CA ASP A 184 13.44 33.45 -11.16
C ASP A 184 12.77 34.86 -11.24
N PRO A 185 13.39 35.90 -10.64
CA PRO A 185 12.82 37.24 -10.63
C PRO A 185 12.79 37.88 -12.01
N THR A 186 13.56 37.36 -12.96
CA THR A 186 13.68 37.90 -14.32
C THR A 186 12.62 37.35 -15.28
N ASN A 187 11.83 36.32 -14.87
CA ASN A 187 10.89 35.59 -15.72
C ASN A 187 11.52 35.03 -17.02
N SER A 188 12.79 34.70 -16.99
CA SER A 188 13.57 34.20 -18.13
C SER A 188 13.59 32.66 -18.19
N ASN A 189 12.72 31.99 -17.43
CA ASN A 189 12.62 30.53 -17.35
C ASN A 189 13.96 29.86 -16.90
N ILE A 190 14.71 30.55 -16.04
CA ILE A 190 15.95 30.04 -15.47
C ILE A 190 15.61 29.31 -14.17
N PRO A 191 15.98 28.02 -14.02
CA PRO A 191 15.73 27.31 -12.77
C PRO A 191 16.61 27.89 -11.64
N VAL A 192 15.97 28.30 -10.56
CA VAL A 192 16.64 28.75 -9.31
C VAL A 192 16.49 27.64 -8.29
N THR A 193 17.60 27.25 -7.67
CA THR A 193 17.65 26.23 -6.61
C THR A 193 17.91 26.89 -5.27
N ILE A 194 17.14 26.48 -4.27
CA ILE A 194 17.35 26.80 -2.86
C ILE A 194 17.66 25.48 -2.17
N ASP A 195 18.88 25.36 -1.65
CA ASP A 195 19.37 24.17 -0.94
C ASP A 195 19.44 24.43 0.56
N ASP A 196 19.69 23.33 1.32
CA ASP A 196 19.88 23.35 2.77
C ASP A 196 18.72 24.01 3.55
N ILE A 197 17.49 23.74 3.11
CA ILE A 197 16.29 24.24 3.76
C ILE A 197 16.17 23.61 5.15
N THR A 198 16.35 24.42 6.20
CA THR A 198 16.24 24.00 7.60
C THR A 198 14.87 24.32 8.21
N SER A 199 14.19 25.33 7.66
CA SER A 199 12.84 25.70 8.10
C SER A 199 12.07 26.37 6.97
N VAL A 200 10.77 26.13 6.93
CA VAL A 200 9.82 26.74 6.00
C VAL A 200 8.71 27.41 6.79
N ALA A 201 8.51 28.70 6.58
CA ALA A 201 7.35 29.41 7.12
C ALA A 201 6.20 29.36 6.11
N VAL A 202 5.12 28.70 6.48
CA VAL A 202 3.89 28.67 5.69
C VAL A 202 2.96 29.73 6.28
N ASN A 203 2.51 30.67 5.44
CA ASN A 203 1.54 31.68 5.85
C ASN A 203 0.17 30.99 5.99
N LEU A 204 -0.11 30.45 7.18
CA LEU A 204 -1.39 29.87 7.55
C LEU A 204 -2.43 30.98 7.71
N SER A 205 -2.84 31.57 6.59
CA SER A 205 -4.13 32.26 6.54
C SER A 205 -5.21 31.20 6.65
N LEU A 206 -5.83 31.09 7.78
CA LEU A 206 -6.86 30.11 8.16
C LEU A 206 -8.14 30.15 7.30
N ILE A 207 -8.20 30.91 6.22
CA ILE A 207 -9.47 31.21 5.56
C ILE A 207 -9.50 30.92 4.05
N HIS A 208 -8.40 30.65 3.36
CA HIS A 208 -8.46 30.36 1.92
C HIS A 208 -7.48 29.28 1.45
N ILE A 209 -7.95 28.06 1.41
CA ILE A 209 -7.33 26.90 0.72
C ILE A 209 -7.57 26.98 -0.81
N SER A 210 -7.99 28.08 -1.36
CA SER A 210 -8.30 28.25 -2.78
C SER A 210 -7.23 28.94 -3.61
N GLU A 211 -6.15 29.39 -3.00
CA GLU A 211 -5.00 29.95 -3.75
C GLU A 211 -3.76 29.08 -3.54
N PRO A 212 -2.89 28.94 -4.57
CA PRO A 212 -1.65 28.21 -4.42
C PRO A 212 -0.84 28.85 -3.29
N THR A 213 -0.48 28.07 -2.29
CA THR A 213 0.29 28.49 -1.15
C THR A 213 1.60 29.11 -1.61
N ARG A 214 1.76 30.42 -1.47
CA ARG A 214 3.05 31.08 -1.72
C ARG A 214 3.96 30.72 -0.54
N LEU A 215 4.94 29.88 -0.79
CA LEU A 215 6.06 29.68 0.12
C LEU A 215 6.82 30.99 0.24
N GLN A 216 6.80 31.63 1.40
CA GLN A 216 7.68 32.74 1.71
C GLN A 216 8.91 32.17 2.43
N LEU A 217 10.02 32.18 1.73
CA LEU A 217 11.31 31.85 2.33
C LEU A 217 11.78 33.05 3.16
N ILE A 218 12.00 32.80 4.43
CA ILE A 218 12.64 33.78 5.32
C ILE A 218 14.13 33.44 5.29
N SER A 219 14.91 34.33 4.69
CA SER A 219 16.37 34.31 4.70
C SER A 219 16.94 34.73 6.06
#